data_628926709502427ef5a425b72f87c468
#
_entry.id   628926709502427ef5a425b72f87c468
#
_cell.length_a   1.000
_cell.length_b   1.000
_cell.length_c   1.000
_cell.angle_alpha   90.00
_cell.angle_beta   90.00
_cell.angle_gamma   90.00
#
_symmetry.space_group_name_H-M   'P 1'
#
loop_
_entity.id
_entity.type
_entity.pdbx_description
1 polymer ?
#
loop_
_entity_poly.entity_id
_entity_poly.type
_entity_poly.pdbx_seq_one_letter_code
_entity_poly.pdbx_strand_id
1 'polypeptide(L)'
;MKKRLLALALVLVMAASALTGCGGTSATNDKPAEGSTPSTAQGGADTEKKDSIVIAVSSDILSMNPYRYNETPTNQFMLHIYETLISFDNNAQVQPGLAETWEVAEDGVTYTFHLRKGVKFHDGDEFTAEDVIASFDKAKNPDSPSAFSSFFTGVESYEALDDYTVAVKTKDVYPVLLNDLSNVYILKKENIEGKTEEEIADVVIGTGRYKFVEQVKEDHIDIVANPDHWSGEKPITNVRFRPITNEATRTATMLTGEVDLTVNIPVRDIERLNNTDGVSVITQKGLREIYLNFDSRKDSPFFTDKPNPMADVRVREAMYRAIDVDTIIKNIMNNYASVMNSYIPENYNGYQDVERPAYDPELSKKLLADAGYPDGFEVTLDAPNDRYVNDGNIAQAVAGYFEKVGIKVNLNLMPKANFFSYIKPAENKSMLLMTGWSDSSGEGLTLANDLLHTYDLEKGVGTVNRGHYSNTEIDAILAKANVELDADKRAEYIAEADKIAREDFGYIPLHFEHDTYAVKDTINFTPRMNNYIEAWTISFK
;
A
#
# COMPACT_ATOMS: atom_id res chain seq x y z
N MET A 1 9.45 46.82 28.65
CA MET A 1 10.22 46.55 29.86
C MET A 1 9.27 46.10 30.95
N LYS A 2 9.38 44.93 31.51
CA LYS A 2 8.61 44.17 32.49
C LYS A 2 8.02 42.89 31.90
N LYS A 3 8.89 41.87 31.75
CA LYS A 3 8.60 40.42 31.72
C LYS A 3 9.92 39.65 31.47
N ARG A 4 10.89 39.80 32.36
CA ARG A 4 12.08 38.93 32.49
C ARG A 4 12.47 38.97 33.94
N LEU A 5 11.86 38.10 34.77
CA LEU A 5 12.28 37.81 36.16
C LEU A 5 11.26 36.82 36.75
N LEU A 6 11.35 35.53 36.35
CA LEU A 6 10.77 34.39 37.06
C LEU A 6 11.23 33.09 36.38
N ALA A 7 12.53 32.81 36.44
CA ALA A 7 13.09 31.50 36.04
C ALA A 7 14.48 31.35 36.67
N LEU A 8 14.55 31.39 38.02
CA LEU A 8 15.77 31.04 38.75
C LEU A 8 15.40 30.78 40.24
N ALA A 9 14.64 29.73 40.50
CA ALA A 9 14.46 29.17 41.84
C ALA A 9 13.75 27.82 41.77
N LEU A 10 14.43 26.76 41.26
CA LEU A 10 14.02 25.35 41.46
C LEU A 10 15.15 24.40 41.02
N VAL A 11 16.35 24.62 41.53
CA VAL A 11 17.44 23.62 41.49
C VAL A 11 18.18 23.75 42.80
N LEU A 12 17.69 23.11 43.86
CA LEU A 12 18.46 22.86 45.11
C LEU A 12 17.52 22.18 46.13
N VAL A 13 17.10 20.94 45.92
CA VAL A 13 16.70 20.00 46.99
C VAL A 13 16.67 18.60 46.35
N MET A 14 17.81 17.93 46.31
CA MET A 14 17.91 16.44 46.21
C MET A 14 19.39 16.08 46.37
N ALA A 15 19.90 16.20 47.58
CA ALA A 15 21.14 15.55 48.00
C ALA A 15 21.18 15.56 49.52
N ALA A 16 20.56 14.55 50.17
CA ALA A 16 20.90 14.12 51.54
C ALA A 16 19.92 13.04 52.02
N SER A 17 20.28 11.75 51.81
CA SER A 17 19.88 10.65 52.71
C SER A 17 20.53 9.38 52.24
N ALA A 18 21.80 9.25 52.53
CA ALA A 18 22.48 7.96 52.63
C ALA A 18 23.22 8.00 53.99
N LEU A 19 23.20 6.88 54.69
CA LEU A 19 23.92 6.53 55.91
C LEU A 19 23.09 6.59 57.20
N THR A 20 22.75 5.38 57.64
CA THR A 20 22.77 4.78 58.99
C THR A 20 21.88 3.54 58.96
N GLY A 21 22.24 2.37 59.44
CA GLY A 21 23.33 1.90 60.25
C GLY A 21 23.15 0.40 60.53
N CYS A 22 24.24 -0.23 60.77
CA CYS A 22 24.41 -1.63 61.20
C CYS A 22 23.73 -1.98 62.52
N GLY A 23 23.45 -3.31 62.68
CA GLY A 23 23.63 -3.95 63.96
C GLY A 23 22.54 -4.94 64.41
N GLY A 24 22.92 -6.21 64.61
CA GLY A 24 22.21 -7.06 65.55
C GLY A 24 22.05 -8.52 65.17
N THR A 25 23.06 -9.31 65.46
CA THR A 25 23.09 -10.78 65.53
C THR A 25 22.15 -11.35 66.58
N SER A 26 21.49 -12.47 66.29
CA SER A 26 21.37 -13.57 67.28
C SER A 26 20.99 -14.89 66.55
N ALA A 27 21.83 -15.87 66.78
CA ALA A 27 21.69 -17.27 66.37
C ALA A 27 20.80 -18.03 67.36
N THR A 28 20.01 -18.97 66.83
CA THR A 28 19.69 -20.21 67.54
C THR A 28 19.64 -21.39 66.55
N ASN A 29 20.44 -22.38 66.90
CA ASN A 29 20.47 -23.74 66.33
C ASN A 29 19.13 -24.46 66.55
N ASP A 30 18.73 -25.26 65.60
CA ASP A 30 18.43 -26.67 65.88
C ASP A 30 18.44 -27.55 64.63
N LYS A 31 18.72 -28.82 64.84
CA LYS A 31 19.25 -29.86 63.98
C LYS A 31 18.17 -30.67 63.25
N PRO A 32 18.50 -31.59 62.32
CA PRO A 32 17.73 -31.94 61.13
C PRO A 32 16.80 -33.16 61.31
N ALA A 33 15.77 -33.27 60.50
CA ALA A 33 14.98 -34.47 60.31
C ALA A 33 15.10 -34.96 58.85
N GLU A 34 15.34 -36.29 58.79
CA GLU A 34 15.65 -37.08 57.61
C GLU A 34 14.49 -37.21 56.60
N GLY A 35 14.88 -37.30 55.33
CA GLY A 35 14.40 -38.32 54.41
C GLY A 35 13.00 -38.11 53.79
N SER A 36 12.94 -37.55 52.58
CA SER A 36 12.04 -38.07 51.57
C SER A 36 12.63 -37.81 50.17
N THR A 37 12.87 -38.89 49.47
CA THR A 37 13.29 -39.02 48.08
C THR A 37 12.42 -38.17 47.15
N PRO A 38 12.98 -37.42 46.17
CA PRO A 38 12.18 -36.83 45.14
C PRO A 38 11.72 -37.91 44.17
N SER A 39 10.42 -38.09 44.10
CA SER A 39 9.75 -38.78 43.01
C SER A 39 10.03 -38.00 41.72
N THR A 40 10.74 -38.64 40.80
CA THR A 40 10.82 -38.17 39.41
C THR A 40 9.43 -38.25 38.78
N ALA A 41 8.67 -37.17 38.89
CA ALA A 41 7.57 -36.92 37.99
C ALA A 41 8.20 -36.53 36.64
N GLN A 42 8.20 -37.48 35.70
CA GLN A 42 8.28 -37.19 34.30
C GLN A 42 7.04 -36.32 33.96
N GLY A 43 7.17 -35.02 34.11
CA GLY A 43 6.28 -34.06 33.49
C GLY A 43 6.58 -34.11 31.99
N GLY A 44 5.71 -34.77 31.22
CA GLY A 44 5.61 -34.51 29.81
C GLY A 44 5.41 -32.99 29.68
N ALA A 45 6.32 -32.30 29.03
CA ALA A 45 6.08 -30.97 28.55
C ALA A 45 4.98 -31.12 27.49
N ASP A 46 3.73 -30.91 27.88
CA ASP A 46 2.73 -30.41 26.96
C ASP A 46 3.31 -29.08 26.50
N THR A 47 3.91 -29.06 25.31
CA THR A 47 4.17 -27.85 24.59
C THR A 47 2.79 -27.31 24.28
N GLU A 48 2.28 -26.40 25.12
CA GLU A 48 1.11 -25.59 24.78
C GLU A 48 1.35 -25.03 23.38
N LYS A 49 0.52 -25.46 22.46
CA LYS A 49 0.61 -25.04 21.05
C LYS A 49 0.45 -23.52 21.05
N LYS A 50 1.48 -22.79 20.63
CA LYS A 50 1.44 -21.34 20.57
C LYS A 50 0.23 -20.93 19.71
N ASP A 51 -0.69 -20.14 20.28
CA ASP A 51 -1.94 -19.74 19.66
C ASP A 51 -2.09 -18.21 19.62
N SER A 52 -0.96 -17.52 19.59
CA SER A 52 -0.90 -16.07 19.53
C SER A 52 0.27 -15.59 18.67
N ILE A 53 0.06 -14.53 17.90
CA ILE A 53 1.08 -13.90 17.06
C ILE A 53 1.11 -12.38 17.29
N VAL A 54 2.31 -11.80 17.25
CA VAL A 54 2.55 -10.36 17.32
C VAL A 54 3.10 -9.89 15.98
N ILE A 55 2.38 -8.97 15.32
CA ILE A 55 2.70 -8.43 14.00
C ILE A 55 3.04 -6.95 14.16
N ALA A 56 4.28 -6.55 13.84
CA ALA A 56 4.65 -5.14 13.81
C ALA A 56 4.33 -4.54 12.44
N VAL A 57 3.56 -3.44 12.44
CA VAL A 57 3.20 -2.68 11.24
C VAL A 57 3.86 -1.30 11.23
N SER A 58 3.97 -0.66 10.06
CA SER A 58 4.73 0.58 9.90
C SER A 58 4.00 1.84 10.36
N SER A 59 2.70 1.78 10.60
CA SER A 59 1.92 2.89 11.13
C SER A 59 0.68 2.39 11.87
N ASP A 60 0.14 3.22 12.76
CA ASP A 60 -1.16 2.99 13.39
C ASP A 60 -2.29 3.25 12.39
N ILE A 61 -3.45 2.69 12.64
CA ILE A 61 -4.67 3.01 11.89
C ILE A 61 -5.25 4.34 12.38
N LEU A 62 -5.84 5.07 11.46
CA LEU A 62 -6.36 6.42 11.76
C LEU A 62 -7.77 6.41 12.36
N SER A 63 -8.57 5.36 12.09
CA SER A 63 -9.95 5.23 12.56
C SER A 63 -10.40 3.78 12.56
N MET A 64 -11.31 3.42 13.47
CA MET A 64 -12.04 2.15 13.44
C MET A 64 -13.27 2.19 12.51
N ASN A 65 -13.66 3.36 12.00
CA ASN A 65 -14.63 3.44 10.91
C ASN A 65 -13.93 3.13 9.58
N PRO A 66 -14.24 2.02 8.89
CA PRO A 66 -13.54 1.59 7.68
C PRO A 66 -13.70 2.57 6.51
N TYR A 67 -14.75 3.39 6.51
CA TYR A 67 -14.98 4.38 5.45
C TYR A 67 -14.35 5.76 5.70
N ARG A 68 -13.67 5.96 6.84
CA ARG A 68 -13.10 7.26 7.17
C ARG A 68 -11.84 7.59 6.36
N TYR A 69 -10.98 6.59 6.13
CA TYR A 69 -9.69 6.74 5.45
C TYR A 69 -9.43 5.56 4.52
N ASN A 70 -9.05 5.87 3.28
CA ASN A 70 -8.60 4.86 2.33
C ASN A 70 -7.07 4.85 2.28
N GLU A 71 -6.46 4.04 3.16
CA GLU A 71 -5.02 3.89 3.28
C GLU A 71 -4.63 2.46 3.65
N THR A 72 -3.46 2.01 3.20
CA THR A 72 -3.01 0.62 3.35
C THR A 72 -3.08 0.09 4.79
N PRO A 73 -2.59 0.79 5.85
CA PRO A 73 -2.65 0.23 7.20
C PRO A 73 -4.06 0.05 7.73
N THR A 74 -4.94 1.01 7.47
CA THR A 74 -6.35 0.93 7.86
C THR A 74 -7.06 -0.19 7.08
N ASN A 75 -6.93 -0.22 5.75
CA ASN A 75 -7.57 -1.22 4.90
C ASN A 75 -7.11 -2.64 5.25
N GLN A 76 -5.81 -2.86 5.42
CA GLN A 76 -5.26 -4.14 5.85
C GLN A 76 -5.87 -4.63 7.18
N PHE A 77 -6.00 -3.74 8.17
CA PHE A 77 -6.61 -4.09 9.45
C PHE A 77 -8.11 -4.39 9.29
N MET A 78 -8.84 -3.55 8.55
CA MET A 78 -10.31 -3.68 8.40
C MET A 78 -10.72 -5.00 7.77
N LEU A 79 -9.92 -5.58 6.88
CA LEU A 79 -10.17 -6.90 6.27
C LEU A 79 -10.21 -8.06 7.28
N HIS A 80 -9.70 -7.88 8.50
CA HIS A 80 -9.83 -8.89 9.56
C HIS A 80 -11.21 -8.88 10.19
N ILE A 81 -11.86 -7.72 10.23
CA ILE A 81 -13.13 -7.45 10.92
C ILE A 81 -14.31 -7.45 9.97
N TYR A 82 -14.14 -6.84 8.80
CA TYR A 82 -15.17 -6.66 7.78
C TYR A 82 -14.84 -7.44 6.52
N GLU A 83 -15.84 -7.88 5.81
CA GLU A 83 -15.69 -8.51 4.51
C GLU A 83 -16.33 -7.65 3.42
N THR A 84 -16.03 -7.97 2.18
CA THR A 84 -16.53 -7.31 0.98
C THR A 84 -17.37 -8.29 0.15
N LEU A 85 -18.17 -7.82 -0.80
CA LEU A 85 -18.91 -8.71 -1.70
C LEU A 85 -17.97 -9.57 -2.54
N ILE A 86 -16.89 -8.96 -3.00
CA ILE A 86 -15.86 -9.54 -3.86
C ILE A 86 -14.55 -9.48 -3.10
N SER A 87 -13.75 -10.52 -3.15
CA SER A 87 -12.41 -10.58 -2.55
C SER A 87 -11.34 -10.79 -3.62
N PHE A 88 -10.08 -10.78 -3.22
CA PHE A 88 -8.94 -11.11 -4.07
C PHE A 88 -8.14 -12.28 -3.52
N ASP A 89 -7.60 -13.10 -4.40
CA ASP A 89 -6.57 -14.07 -4.03
C ASP A 89 -5.18 -13.41 -3.85
N ASN A 90 -4.16 -14.22 -3.60
CA ASN A 90 -2.78 -13.74 -3.41
C ASN A 90 -2.19 -13.05 -4.66
N ASN A 91 -2.77 -13.30 -5.84
CA ASN A 91 -2.34 -12.75 -7.12
C ASN A 91 -3.24 -11.60 -7.61
N ALA A 92 -4.04 -11.02 -6.69
CA ALA A 92 -5.02 -9.98 -6.99
C ALA A 92 -6.10 -10.37 -8.03
N GLN A 93 -6.39 -11.68 -8.14
CA GLN A 93 -7.49 -12.14 -8.99
C GLN A 93 -8.81 -12.13 -8.22
N VAL A 94 -9.87 -11.66 -8.88
CA VAL A 94 -11.22 -11.56 -8.34
C VAL A 94 -11.72 -12.93 -7.86
N GLN A 95 -12.21 -12.97 -6.63
CA GLN A 95 -12.74 -14.16 -5.95
C GLN A 95 -14.09 -13.86 -5.29
N PRO A 96 -14.95 -14.88 -5.06
CA PRO A 96 -16.13 -14.73 -4.23
C PRO A 96 -15.80 -14.30 -2.80
N GLY A 97 -16.49 -13.26 -2.32
CA GLY A 97 -16.51 -12.83 -0.93
C GLY A 97 -17.85 -13.14 -0.27
N LEU A 98 -18.55 -12.15 0.25
CA LEU A 98 -19.94 -12.28 0.75
C LEU A 98 -20.94 -12.56 -0.38
N ALA A 99 -20.65 -12.17 -1.63
CA ALA A 99 -21.32 -12.71 -2.80
C ALA A 99 -20.69 -14.07 -3.17
N GLU A 100 -21.52 -15.12 -3.21
CA GLU A 100 -21.09 -16.47 -3.59
C GLU A 100 -20.90 -16.57 -5.10
N THR A 101 -21.77 -15.92 -5.87
CA THR A 101 -21.74 -15.84 -7.34
C THR A 101 -22.30 -14.50 -7.81
N TRP A 102 -22.02 -14.17 -9.06
CA TRP A 102 -22.63 -13.02 -9.74
C TRP A 102 -22.82 -13.30 -11.21
N GLU A 103 -23.76 -12.57 -11.83
CA GLU A 103 -24.06 -12.64 -13.24
C GLU A 103 -24.05 -11.23 -13.84
N VAL A 104 -23.58 -11.11 -15.08
CA VAL A 104 -23.67 -9.90 -15.88
C VAL A 104 -24.72 -10.13 -16.95
N ALA A 105 -25.74 -9.27 -16.99
CA ALA A 105 -26.81 -9.38 -17.99
C ALA A 105 -26.28 -9.10 -19.41
N GLU A 106 -27.05 -9.49 -20.43
CA GLU A 106 -26.68 -9.28 -21.84
C GLU A 106 -26.50 -7.81 -22.22
N ASP A 107 -27.08 -6.89 -21.44
CA ASP A 107 -26.91 -5.44 -21.60
C ASP A 107 -25.50 -4.95 -21.21
N GLY A 108 -24.72 -5.76 -20.51
CA GLY A 108 -23.37 -5.47 -20.05
C GLY A 108 -23.28 -4.40 -18.93
N VAL A 109 -24.43 -3.92 -18.41
CA VAL A 109 -24.51 -2.87 -17.39
C VAL A 109 -25.22 -3.29 -16.11
N THR A 110 -25.92 -4.44 -16.15
CA THR A 110 -26.65 -4.96 -14.97
C THR A 110 -25.91 -6.16 -14.40
N TYR A 111 -25.49 -6.06 -13.13
CA TYR A 111 -24.82 -7.11 -12.37
C TYR A 111 -25.78 -7.60 -11.28
N THR A 112 -25.97 -8.91 -11.16
CA THR A 112 -26.77 -9.52 -10.10
C THR A 112 -25.86 -10.34 -9.20
N PHE A 113 -25.77 -9.98 -7.92
CA PHE A 113 -24.95 -10.67 -6.91
C PHE A 113 -25.83 -11.56 -6.05
N HIS A 114 -25.46 -12.84 -5.94
CA HIS A 114 -26.12 -13.81 -5.05
C HIS A 114 -25.30 -13.93 -3.76
N LEU A 115 -25.90 -13.51 -2.64
CA LEU A 115 -25.23 -13.45 -1.35
C LEU A 115 -25.19 -14.82 -0.66
N ARG A 116 -24.14 -15.05 0.14
CA ARG A 116 -24.02 -16.23 0.99
C ARG A 116 -25.10 -16.22 2.07
N LYS A 117 -25.79 -17.36 2.23
CA LYS A 117 -26.78 -17.56 3.28
C LYS A 117 -26.14 -18.04 4.56
N GLY A 118 -26.69 -17.62 5.71
CA GLY A 118 -26.24 -18.05 7.03
C GLY A 118 -24.94 -17.39 7.52
N VAL A 119 -24.46 -16.37 6.82
CA VAL A 119 -23.37 -15.50 7.32
C VAL A 119 -23.90 -14.68 8.48
N LYS A 120 -23.10 -14.56 9.54
CA LYS A 120 -23.46 -13.80 10.74
C LYS A 120 -22.45 -12.71 11.05
N PHE A 121 -22.94 -11.60 11.50
CA PHE A 121 -22.13 -10.60 12.17
C PHE A 121 -21.56 -11.12 13.49
N HIS A 122 -20.55 -10.47 14.04
CA HIS A 122 -19.85 -10.88 15.27
C HIS A 122 -20.76 -10.93 16.50
N ASP A 123 -21.90 -10.22 16.48
CA ASP A 123 -22.91 -10.21 17.52
C ASP A 123 -23.99 -11.30 17.34
N GLY A 124 -23.95 -12.03 16.25
CA GLY A 124 -24.80 -13.17 15.94
C GLY A 124 -25.98 -12.85 15.01
N ASP A 125 -26.21 -11.59 14.64
CA ASP A 125 -27.24 -11.20 13.69
C ASP A 125 -26.91 -11.66 12.28
N GLU A 126 -27.93 -11.92 11.47
CA GLU A 126 -27.79 -12.44 10.12
C GLU A 126 -27.44 -11.33 9.12
N PHE A 127 -26.49 -11.59 8.23
CA PHE A 127 -26.15 -10.72 7.11
C PHE A 127 -27.17 -10.87 5.98
N THR A 128 -27.64 -9.75 5.42
CA THR A 128 -28.62 -9.68 4.34
C THR A 128 -28.28 -8.63 3.28
N ALA A 129 -29.06 -8.59 2.21
CA ALA A 129 -28.95 -7.58 1.16
C ALA A 129 -29.19 -6.15 1.66
N GLU A 130 -29.96 -5.95 2.73
CA GLU A 130 -30.17 -4.62 3.33
C GLU A 130 -28.87 -4.04 3.90
N ASP A 131 -27.98 -4.87 4.46
CA ASP A 131 -26.67 -4.45 4.95
C ASP A 131 -25.76 -3.98 3.78
N VAL A 132 -25.86 -4.65 2.63
CA VAL A 132 -25.16 -4.26 1.42
C VAL A 132 -25.63 -2.88 0.95
N ILE A 133 -26.94 -2.67 0.84
CA ILE A 133 -27.51 -1.39 0.40
C ILE A 133 -27.11 -0.26 1.35
N ALA A 134 -27.24 -0.46 2.66
CA ALA A 134 -26.85 0.53 3.66
C ALA A 134 -25.35 0.87 3.59
N SER A 135 -24.50 -0.14 3.36
CA SER A 135 -23.06 0.04 3.19
C SER A 135 -22.72 0.82 1.92
N PHE A 136 -23.40 0.54 0.83
CA PHE A 136 -23.21 1.25 -0.44
C PHE A 136 -23.67 2.70 -0.33
N ASP A 137 -24.80 2.97 0.31
CA ASP A 137 -25.28 4.33 0.57
C ASP A 137 -24.28 5.13 1.41
N LYS A 138 -23.66 4.49 2.40
CA LYS A 138 -22.62 5.11 3.22
C LYS A 138 -21.36 5.39 2.43
N ALA A 139 -20.87 4.42 1.65
CA ALA A 139 -19.65 4.54 0.87
C ALA A 139 -19.78 5.54 -0.28
N LYS A 140 -20.94 5.57 -0.96
CA LYS A 140 -21.22 6.47 -2.10
C LYS A 140 -21.42 7.93 -1.68
N ASN A 141 -21.70 8.21 -0.41
CA ASN A 141 -22.04 9.55 0.04
C ASN A 141 -20.90 10.55 -0.25
N PRO A 142 -21.10 11.54 -1.16
CA PRO A 142 -20.08 12.51 -1.52
C PRO A 142 -19.75 13.49 -0.38
N ASP A 143 -20.65 13.66 0.59
CA ASP A 143 -20.44 14.51 1.77
C ASP A 143 -19.63 13.79 2.85
N SER A 144 -19.41 12.48 2.70
CA SER A 144 -18.50 11.73 3.57
C SER A 144 -17.05 12.14 3.24
N PRO A 145 -16.19 12.32 4.26
CA PRO A 145 -14.77 12.59 4.03
C PRO A 145 -14.03 11.40 3.40
N SER A 146 -14.72 10.29 3.15
CA SER A 146 -14.12 9.07 2.61
C SER A 146 -13.90 9.17 1.10
N ALA A 147 -12.76 8.66 0.65
CA ALA A 147 -12.45 8.51 -0.77
C ALA A 147 -13.23 7.35 -1.44
N PHE A 148 -14.07 6.63 -0.69
CA PHE A 148 -14.78 5.43 -1.19
C PHE A 148 -15.86 5.76 -2.23
N SER A 149 -16.35 7.00 -2.29
CA SER A 149 -17.30 7.44 -3.31
C SER A 149 -16.75 7.28 -4.74
N SER A 150 -15.43 7.27 -4.92
CA SER A 150 -14.80 7.05 -6.23
C SER A 150 -15.12 5.66 -6.80
N PHE A 151 -15.26 4.62 -5.97
CA PHE A 151 -15.63 3.27 -6.39
C PHE A 151 -17.06 3.15 -6.92
N PHE A 152 -17.87 4.19 -6.74
CA PHE A 152 -19.25 4.26 -7.25
C PHE A 152 -19.42 5.20 -8.45
N THR A 153 -18.34 5.74 -8.99
CA THR A 153 -18.40 6.71 -10.10
C THR A 153 -19.10 6.13 -11.32
N GLY A 154 -18.86 4.84 -11.65
CA GLY A 154 -19.52 4.11 -12.72
C GLY A 154 -20.93 3.58 -12.37
N VAL A 155 -21.35 3.60 -11.09
CA VAL A 155 -22.61 3.02 -10.65
C VAL A 155 -23.76 4.01 -10.85
N GLU A 156 -24.83 3.57 -11.55
CA GLU A 156 -26.10 4.31 -11.70
C GLU A 156 -27.00 4.10 -10.50
N SER A 157 -27.30 2.83 -10.19
CA SER A 157 -28.23 2.44 -9.11
C SER A 157 -27.89 1.05 -8.57
N TYR A 158 -28.43 0.73 -7.41
CA TYR A 158 -28.40 -0.60 -6.81
C TYR A 158 -29.67 -0.81 -5.97
N GLU A 159 -30.11 -2.06 -5.87
CA GLU A 159 -31.29 -2.45 -5.11
C GLU A 159 -31.19 -3.89 -4.59
N ALA A 160 -31.83 -4.15 -3.44
CA ALA A 160 -32.06 -5.49 -2.95
C ALA A 160 -33.29 -6.08 -3.67
N LEU A 161 -33.11 -7.19 -4.39
CA LEU A 161 -34.22 -7.89 -5.04
C LEU A 161 -34.93 -8.85 -4.07
N ASP A 162 -34.18 -9.40 -3.13
CA ASP A 162 -34.65 -10.18 -1.97
C ASP A 162 -33.55 -10.15 -0.89
N ASP A 163 -33.74 -10.91 0.21
CA ASP A 163 -32.81 -10.92 1.36
C ASP A 163 -31.37 -11.32 0.99
N TYR A 164 -31.17 -12.02 -0.15
CA TYR A 164 -29.88 -12.57 -0.57
C TYR A 164 -29.54 -12.29 -2.03
N THR A 165 -30.18 -11.30 -2.63
CA THR A 165 -29.90 -10.93 -4.02
C THR A 165 -29.84 -9.41 -4.16
N VAL A 166 -28.71 -8.91 -4.67
CA VAL A 166 -28.48 -7.48 -4.92
C VAL A 166 -28.24 -7.27 -6.41
N ALA A 167 -28.99 -6.34 -7.02
CA ALA A 167 -28.72 -5.86 -8.36
C ALA A 167 -27.93 -4.54 -8.29
N VAL A 168 -26.90 -4.43 -9.14
CA VAL A 168 -26.13 -3.19 -9.34
C VAL A 168 -26.17 -2.86 -10.82
N LYS A 169 -26.61 -1.65 -11.15
CA LYS A 169 -26.64 -1.14 -12.51
C LYS A 169 -25.58 -0.06 -12.69
N THR A 170 -24.77 -0.18 -13.71
CA THR A 170 -23.77 0.82 -14.09
C THR A 170 -24.32 1.77 -15.15
N LYS A 171 -23.73 2.97 -15.26
CA LYS A 171 -24.13 4.01 -16.24
C LYS A 171 -23.85 3.58 -17.67
N ASP A 172 -22.71 2.95 -17.85
CA ASP A 172 -22.20 2.38 -19.09
C ASP A 172 -21.59 1.01 -18.78
N VAL A 173 -21.15 0.29 -19.78
CA VAL A 173 -20.34 -0.94 -19.59
C VAL A 173 -19.14 -0.57 -18.69
N TYR A 174 -18.97 -1.29 -17.58
CA TYR A 174 -17.99 -0.97 -16.57
C TYR A 174 -17.23 -2.22 -16.10
N PRO A 175 -16.20 -2.65 -16.83
CA PRO A 175 -15.55 -3.94 -16.62
C PRO A 175 -14.80 -4.08 -15.29
N VAL A 176 -14.48 -2.97 -14.61
CA VAL A 176 -13.75 -2.96 -13.34
C VAL A 176 -14.65 -2.87 -12.10
N LEU A 177 -15.98 -3.00 -12.26
CA LEU A 177 -16.93 -2.92 -11.14
C LEU A 177 -16.58 -3.90 -10.00
N LEU A 178 -16.20 -5.14 -10.34
CA LEU A 178 -15.87 -6.16 -9.34
C LEU A 178 -14.63 -5.77 -8.53
N ASN A 179 -13.64 -5.15 -9.19
CA ASN A 179 -12.44 -4.65 -8.55
C ASN A 179 -12.75 -3.49 -7.60
N ASP A 180 -13.64 -2.58 -8.01
CA ASP A 180 -14.07 -1.47 -7.15
C ASP A 180 -14.84 -1.97 -5.92
N LEU A 181 -15.80 -2.89 -6.12
CA LEU A 181 -16.61 -3.45 -5.04
C LEU A 181 -15.81 -4.30 -4.05
N SER A 182 -14.64 -4.81 -4.44
CA SER A 182 -13.73 -5.51 -3.53
C SER A 182 -13.12 -4.60 -2.46
N ASN A 183 -13.19 -3.28 -2.64
CA ASN A 183 -12.72 -2.29 -1.67
C ASN A 183 -13.84 -1.80 -0.75
N VAL A 184 -15.09 -2.19 -0.99
CA VAL A 184 -16.27 -1.71 -0.23
C VAL A 184 -16.62 -2.71 0.85
N TYR A 185 -16.31 -2.37 2.09
CA TYR A 185 -16.62 -3.19 3.27
C TYR A 185 -18.12 -3.24 3.53
N ILE A 186 -18.63 -4.39 3.95
CA ILE A 186 -20.04 -4.51 4.36
C ILE A 186 -20.14 -4.40 5.87
N LEU A 187 -20.91 -3.42 6.31
CA LEU A 187 -21.20 -3.13 7.70
C LEU A 187 -22.65 -3.48 7.99
N LYS A 188 -22.93 -3.77 9.26
CA LYS A 188 -24.30 -3.98 9.72
C LYS A 188 -25.10 -2.68 9.60
N LYS A 189 -26.29 -2.74 8.99
CA LYS A 189 -27.15 -1.59 8.70
C LYS A 189 -27.43 -0.74 9.95
N GLU A 190 -27.77 -1.37 11.07
CA GLU A 190 -28.08 -0.69 12.33
C GLU A 190 -26.87 0.08 12.92
N ASN A 191 -25.67 -0.29 12.52
CA ASN A 191 -24.44 0.34 12.99
C ASN A 191 -24.04 1.57 12.17
N ILE A 192 -24.69 1.82 11.02
CA ILE A 192 -24.35 2.91 10.10
C ILE A 192 -25.51 3.87 9.80
N GLU A 193 -26.75 3.39 9.69
CA GLU A 193 -27.89 4.26 9.39
C GLU A 193 -28.13 5.29 10.50
N GLY A 194 -28.14 6.57 10.10
CA GLY A 194 -28.36 7.69 11.03
C GLY A 194 -27.22 7.93 12.03
N LYS A 195 -26.08 7.27 11.88
CA LYS A 195 -24.91 7.38 12.76
C LYS A 195 -23.90 8.41 12.24
N THR A 196 -23.24 9.07 13.19
CA THR A 196 -22.06 9.91 12.91
C THR A 196 -20.82 9.06 12.63
N GLU A 197 -19.78 9.67 12.08
CA GLU A 197 -18.51 8.98 11.81
C GLU A 197 -17.87 8.42 13.09
N GLU A 198 -18.01 9.13 14.20
CA GLU A 198 -17.52 8.73 15.52
C GLU A 198 -18.33 7.55 16.07
N GLU A 199 -19.67 7.58 15.99
CA GLU A 199 -20.53 6.49 16.44
C GLU A 199 -20.30 5.19 15.65
N ILE A 200 -19.95 5.29 14.35
CA ILE A 200 -19.57 4.13 13.54
C ILE A 200 -18.24 3.57 14.01
N ALA A 201 -17.27 4.44 14.33
CA ALA A 201 -15.97 4.01 14.82
C ALA A 201 -16.00 3.33 16.19
N ASP A 202 -17.04 3.62 17.01
CA ASP A 202 -17.21 3.03 18.35
C ASP A 202 -17.78 1.60 18.29
N VAL A 203 -18.32 1.17 17.14
CA VAL A 203 -18.97 -0.14 16.98
C VAL A 203 -18.25 -0.99 15.94
N VAL A 204 -17.26 -1.76 16.39
CA VAL A 204 -16.40 -2.58 15.54
C VAL A 204 -16.96 -4.00 15.42
N ILE A 205 -18.04 -4.14 14.64
CA ILE A 205 -18.77 -5.39 14.39
C ILE A 205 -18.89 -5.61 12.89
N GLY A 206 -18.30 -6.69 12.40
CA GLY A 206 -18.35 -7.13 11.00
C GLY A 206 -18.68 -8.61 10.91
N THR A 207 -18.49 -9.18 9.72
CA THR A 207 -18.65 -10.62 9.42
C THR A 207 -17.32 -11.38 9.41
N GLY A 208 -16.20 -10.67 9.57
CA GLY A 208 -14.86 -11.15 9.31
C GLY A 208 -14.37 -12.29 10.20
N ARG A 209 -13.20 -12.83 9.82
CA ARG A 209 -12.54 -13.97 10.49
C ARG A 209 -12.07 -13.67 11.90
N TYR A 210 -11.99 -12.39 12.28
CA TYR A 210 -11.57 -11.95 13.60
C TYR A 210 -12.56 -10.95 14.18
N LYS A 211 -12.71 -10.98 15.49
CA LYS A 211 -13.46 -10.02 16.31
C LYS A 211 -12.48 -9.04 16.95
N PHE A 212 -12.86 -7.77 16.97
CA PHE A 212 -12.10 -6.73 17.67
C PHE A 212 -12.15 -6.95 19.18
N VAL A 213 -11.02 -6.75 19.87
CA VAL A 213 -10.91 -6.85 21.34
C VAL A 213 -10.65 -5.48 21.94
N GLU A 214 -9.52 -4.85 21.57
CA GLU A 214 -9.16 -3.51 22.06
C GLU A 214 -8.18 -2.81 21.14
N GLN A 215 -8.14 -1.48 21.24
CA GLN A 215 -7.09 -0.63 20.68
C GLN A 215 -6.51 0.25 21.78
N VAL A 216 -5.20 0.21 21.94
CA VAL A 216 -4.43 1.22 22.66
C VAL A 216 -3.61 2.00 21.64
N LYS A 217 -4.02 3.26 21.38
CA LYS A 217 -3.40 4.10 20.35
C LYS A 217 -1.87 4.16 20.52
N GLU A 218 -1.17 4.07 19.39
CA GLU A 218 0.30 4.07 19.29
C GLU A 218 1.00 2.90 20.00
N ASP A 219 0.26 1.94 20.55
CA ASP A 219 0.81 0.76 21.21
C ASP A 219 0.38 -0.55 20.55
N HIS A 220 -0.94 -0.86 20.53
CA HIS A 220 -1.42 -2.10 19.91
C HIS A 220 -2.91 -2.10 19.57
N ILE A 221 -3.26 -3.04 18.69
CA ILE A 221 -4.64 -3.47 18.43
C ILE A 221 -4.69 -4.99 18.58
N ASP A 222 -5.61 -5.46 19.42
CA ASP A 222 -5.85 -6.88 19.66
C ASP A 222 -7.13 -7.34 18.97
N ILE A 223 -7.04 -8.48 18.31
CA ILE A 223 -8.17 -9.18 17.71
C ILE A 223 -8.12 -10.66 18.08
N VAL A 224 -9.28 -11.30 18.11
CA VAL A 224 -9.44 -12.73 18.41
C VAL A 224 -10.19 -13.43 17.29
N ALA A 225 -9.81 -14.66 16.96
CA ALA A 225 -10.47 -15.45 15.92
C ALA A 225 -11.98 -15.57 16.17
N ASN A 226 -12.78 -15.41 15.10
CA ASN A 226 -14.20 -15.65 15.13
C ASN A 226 -14.49 -17.15 14.93
N PRO A 227 -14.89 -17.89 15.97
CA PRO A 227 -15.12 -19.34 15.86
C PRO A 227 -16.35 -19.69 15.00
N ASP A 228 -17.23 -18.71 14.80
CA ASP A 228 -18.50 -18.86 14.07
C ASP A 228 -18.42 -18.33 12.64
N HIS A 229 -17.21 -18.05 12.13
CA HIS A 229 -17.03 -17.59 10.76
C HIS A 229 -17.53 -18.61 9.75
N TRP A 230 -18.25 -18.14 8.73
CA TRP A 230 -18.93 -18.98 7.73
C TRP A 230 -18.01 -19.93 6.95
N SER A 231 -16.71 -19.59 6.79
CA SER A 231 -15.76 -20.47 6.10
C SER A 231 -15.40 -21.73 6.88
N GLY A 232 -15.62 -21.75 8.20
CA GLY A 232 -15.19 -22.83 9.09
C GLY A 232 -13.68 -22.94 9.31
N GLU A 233 -12.90 -21.99 8.81
CA GLU A 233 -11.45 -21.93 9.01
C GLU A 233 -11.12 -21.68 10.49
N LYS A 234 -9.98 -22.20 10.91
CA LYS A 234 -9.46 -22.00 12.28
C LYS A 234 -8.09 -21.32 12.23
N PRO A 235 -8.08 -19.99 12.09
CA PRO A 235 -6.84 -19.25 12.09
C PRO A 235 -6.20 -19.19 13.50
N ILE A 236 -5.01 -18.57 13.61
CA ILE A 236 -4.37 -18.27 14.90
C ILE A 236 -5.35 -17.50 15.78
N THR A 237 -5.55 -17.94 17.03
CA THR A 237 -6.64 -17.41 17.87
C THR A 237 -6.43 -15.94 18.25
N ASN A 238 -5.23 -15.56 18.71
CA ASN A 238 -4.97 -14.21 19.19
C ASN A 238 -3.95 -13.52 18.30
N VAL A 239 -4.31 -12.35 17.79
CA VAL A 239 -3.43 -11.53 16.95
C VAL A 239 -3.30 -10.14 17.55
N ARG A 240 -2.06 -9.72 17.75
CA ARG A 240 -1.73 -8.36 18.16
C ARG A 240 -1.01 -7.64 17.04
N PHE A 241 -1.56 -6.53 16.58
CA PHE A 241 -0.88 -5.58 15.71
C PHE A 241 -0.20 -4.50 16.55
N ARG A 242 1.10 -4.26 16.32
CA ARG A 242 1.88 -3.20 16.98
C ARG A 242 2.34 -2.17 15.95
N PRO A 243 1.83 -0.94 15.98
CA PRO A 243 2.33 0.14 15.14
C PRO A 243 3.71 0.59 15.64
N ILE A 244 4.74 0.38 14.82
CA ILE A 244 6.11 0.82 15.10
C ILE A 244 6.59 1.62 13.89
N THR A 245 6.47 2.94 13.97
CA THR A 245 6.74 3.85 12.83
C THR A 245 8.23 3.92 12.48
N ASN A 246 9.11 3.84 13.47
CA ASN A 246 10.54 3.87 13.24
C ASN A 246 11.06 2.51 12.74
N GLU A 247 11.65 2.48 11.55
CA GLU A 247 12.14 1.27 10.89
C GLU A 247 13.25 0.54 11.66
N ALA A 248 14.18 1.29 12.29
CA ALA A 248 15.24 0.69 13.06
C ALA A 248 14.70 0.02 14.34
N THR A 249 13.67 0.61 14.96
CA THR A 249 12.97 0.01 16.10
C THR A 249 12.23 -1.25 15.66
N ARG A 250 11.54 -1.26 14.50
CA ARG A 250 10.91 -2.49 13.97
C ARG A 250 11.92 -3.61 13.77
N THR A 251 13.05 -3.31 13.15
CA THR A 251 14.14 -4.29 13.01
C THR A 251 14.63 -4.79 14.36
N ALA A 252 14.80 -3.90 15.35
CA ALA A 252 15.25 -4.28 16.69
C ALA A 252 14.26 -5.19 17.41
N THR A 253 12.94 -4.94 17.34
CA THR A 253 11.91 -5.77 17.98
C THR A 253 11.85 -7.20 17.40
N MET A 254 12.17 -7.37 16.11
CA MET A 254 12.36 -8.70 15.53
C MET A 254 13.58 -9.41 16.12
N LEU A 255 14.72 -8.71 16.22
CA LEU A 255 15.96 -9.27 16.76
C LEU A 255 15.85 -9.63 18.26
N THR A 256 15.07 -8.90 19.04
CA THR A 256 14.81 -9.21 20.46
C THR A 256 13.73 -10.28 20.65
N GLY A 257 13.05 -10.68 19.58
CA GLY A 257 11.98 -11.67 19.62
C GLY A 257 10.63 -11.16 20.16
N GLU A 258 10.46 -9.83 20.31
CA GLU A 258 9.22 -9.21 20.77
C GLU A 258 8.08 -9.33 19.76
N VAL A 259 8.39 -9.44 18.46
CA VAL A 259 7.43 -9.63 17.39
C VAL A 259 7.72 -10.91 16.61
N ASP A 260 6.70 -11.49 15.99
CA ASP A 260 6.81 -12.73 15.21
C ASP A 260 6.92 -12.44 13.69
N LEU A 261 6.34 -11.32 13.25
CA LEU A 261 6.38 -10.84 11.88
C LEU A 261 6.48 -9.32 11.88
N THR A 262 7.25 -8.76 10.95
CA THR A 262 7.29 -7.31 10.73
C THR A 262 7.49 -6.97 9.26
N VAL A 263 7.02 -5.80 8.84
CA VAL A 263 7.00 -5.29 7.46
C VAL A 263 8.02 -4.18 7.23
N ASN A 264 8.28 -3.88 5.96
CA ASN A 264 9.08 -2.73 5.53
C ASN A 264 10.47 -2.71 6.20
N ILE A 265 11.19 -3.82 6.04
CA ILE A 265 12.56 -3.97 6.54
C ILE A 265 13.48 -3.14 5.64
N PRO A 266 14.32 -2.25 6.21
CA PRO A 266 15.29 -1.52 5.43
C PRO A 266 16.23 -2.48 4.68
N VAL A 267 16.46 -2.23 3.40
CA VAL A 267 17.30 -3.10 2.55
C VAL A 267 18.72 -3.31 3.12
N ARG A 268 19.24 -2.33 3.88
CA ARG A 268 20.54 -2.40 4.58
C ARG A 268 20.56 -3.39 5.76
N ASP A 269 19.40 -3.74 6.31
CA ASP A 269 19.27 -4.62 7.49
C ASP A 269 18.96 -6.08 7.13
N ILE A 270 18.62 -6.36 5.87
CA ILE A 270 18.18 -7.69 5.42
C ILE A 270 19.27 -8.76 5.64
N GLU A 271 20.52 -8.46 5.24
CA GLU A 271 21.63 -9.40 5.43
C GLU A 271 21.84 -9.71 6.92
N ARG A 272 21.78 -8.70 7.79
CA ARG A 272 21.94 -8.88 9.24
C ARG A 272 20.83 -9.78 9.82
N LEU A 273 19.59 -9.58 9.40
CA LEU A 273 18.45 -10.39 9.85
C LEU A 273 18.57 -11.83 9.37
N ASN A 274 18.93 -12.06 8.10
CA ASN A 274 19.14 -13.41 7.56
C ASN A 274 20.31 -14.17 8.19
N ASN A 275 21.26 -13.45 8.81
CA ASN A 275 22.36 -14.04 9.58
C ASN A 275 22.03 -14.21 11.08
N THR A 276 20.78 -13.95 11.49
CA THR A 276 20.31 -14.12 12.87
C THR A 276 19.53 -15.41 13.00
N ASP A 277 19.95 -16.28 13.93
CA ASP A 277 19.28 -17.55 14.17
C ASP A 277 17.80 -17.36 14.52
N GLY A 278 16.92 -18.13 13.87
CA GLY A 278 15.48 -18.13 14.13
C GLY A 278 14.70 -17.00 13.43
N VAL A 279 15.34 -16.23 12.54
CA VAL A 279 14.72 -15.16 11.76
C VAL A 279 15.09 -15.30 10.29
N SER A 280 14.10 -15.13 9.42
CA SER A 280 14.28 -15.08 7.98
C SER A 280 13.66 -13.79 7.41
N VAL A 281 14.24 -13.26 6.32
CA VAL A 281 13.63 -12.18 5.56
C VAL A 281 13.04 -12.75 4.28
N ILE A 282 11.74 -12.50 4.10
CA ILE A 282 11.02 -12.82 2.87
C ILE A 282 10.89 -11.53 2.07
N THR A 283 11.15 -11.60 0.77
CA THR A 283 10.99 -10.48 -0.14
C THR A 283 10.09 -10.89 -1.28
N GLN A 284 9.24 -9.97 -1.71
CA GLN A 284 8.37 -10.14 -2.87
C GLN A 284 8.45 -8.91 -3.75
N LYS A 285 8.39 -9.08 -5.06
CA LYS A 285 8.21 -7.98 -5.99
C LYS A 285 6.89 -7.28 -5.66
N GLY A 286 6.97 -6.02 -5.28
CA GLY A 286 5.80 -5.21 -4.94
C GLY A 286 5.20 -4.53 -6.17
N LEU A 287 4.03 -3.91 -5.97
CA LEU A 287 3.30 -3.17 -7.00
C LEU A 287 3.75 -1.71 -7.10
N ARG A 288 4.61 -1.25 -6.20
CA ARG A 288 5.03 0.16 -6.19
C ARG A 288 6.04 0.43 -7.28
N GLU A 289 5.58 1.19 -8.24
CA GLU A 289 6.37 1.74 -9.33
C GLU A 289 7.11 2.98 -8.87
N ILE A 290 8.40 3.10 -9.23
CA ILE A 290 9.19 4.33 -9.08
C ILE A 290 9.61 4.78 -10.48
N TYR A 291 9.25 6.02 -10.80
CA TYR A 291 9.46 6.58 -12.13
C TYR A 291 9.72 8.08 -12.11
N LEU A 292 10.26 8.61 -13.21
CA LEU A 292 10.31 10.04 -13.45
C LEU A 292 9.15 10.45 -14.34
N ASN A 293 8.48 11.51 -13.94
CA ASN A 293 7.42 12.17 -14.69
C ASN A 293 7.87 13.60 -15.00
N PHE A 294 7.68 14.06 -16.21
CA PHE A 294 8.13 15.37 -16.68
C PHE A 294 7.04 16.06 -17.47
N ASP A 295 7.04 17.39 -17.42
CA ASP A 295 6.10 18.19 -18.22
C ASP A 295 6.46 18.05 -19.70
N SER A 296 5.63 17.36 -20.48
CA SER A 296 5.81 17.10 -21.91
C SER A 296 5.08 18.11 -22.81
N ARG A 297 4.38 19.09 -22.24
CA ARG A 297 3.64 20.09 -23.03
C ARG A 297 4.56 21.03 -23.81
N LYS A 298 4.17 21.36 -25.04
CA LYS A 298 4.89 22.35 -25.85
C LYS A 298 4.83 23.75 -25.24
N ASP A 299 3.72 24.08 -24.63
CA ASP A 299 3.40 25.35 -23.94
C ASP A 299 3.60 25.25 -22.43
N SER A 300 4.60 24.52 -22.01
CA SER A 300 4.93 24.31 -20.60
C SER A 300 5.13 25.64 -19.86
N PRO A 301 4.50 25.83 -18.68
CA PRO A 301 4.68 27.05 -17.90
C PRO A 301 6.11 27.20 -17.31
N PHE A 302 6.92 26.15 -17.38
CA PHE A 302 8.29 26.15 -16.86
C PHE A 302 9.32 26.64 -17.88
N PHE A 303 8.95 26.78 -19.16
CA PHE A 303 9.82 27.18 -20.27
C PHE A 303 9.20 28.36 -21.02
N THR A 304 9.21 29.55 -20.42
CA THR A 304 8.54 30.74 -20.98
C THR A 304 9.33 31.42 -22.10
N ASP A 305 10.67 31.33 -22.04
CA ASP A 305 11.56 32.06 -22.95
C ASP A 305 12.18 31.17 -24.06
N LYS A 306 11.92 29.86 -24.00
CA LYS A 306 12.44 28.87 -24.94
C LYS A 306 11.50 27.67 -25.03
N PRO A 307 11.55 26.88 -26.10
CA PRO A 307 10.78 25.64 -26.20
C PRO A 307 11.07 24.67 -25.04
N ASN A 308 10.07 23.94 -24.59
CA ASN A 308 10.26 22.86 -23.63
C ASN A 308 11.07 21.73 -24.28
N PRO A 309 12.28 21.40 -23.79
CA PRO A 309 13.08 20.31 -24.36
C PRO A 309 12.35 18.95 -24.28
N MET A 310 11.63 18.68 -23.19
CA MET A 310 10.96 17.42 -22.93
C MET A 310 9.69 17.20 -23.78
N ALA A 311 9.27 18.20 -24.56
CA ALA A 311 8.25 18.03 -25.59
C ALA A 311 8.75 17.25 -26.83
N ASP A 312 10.08 17.13 -27.01
CA ASP A 312 10.69 16.38 -28.11
C ASP A 312 10.99 14.95 -27.67
N VAL A 313 10.45 13.97 -28.40
CA VAL A 313 10.63 12.53 -28.08
C VAL A 313 12.10 12.12 -28.04
N ARG A 314 12.98 12.73 -28.87
CA ARG A 314 14.43 12.47 -28.86
C ARG A 314 15.07 12.87 -27.55
N VAL A 315 14.61 13.96 -26.95
CA VAL A 315 15.06 14.40 -25.62
C VAL A 315 14.59 13.43 -24.55
N ARG A 316 13.32 12.97 -24.62
CA ARG A 316 12.78 11.99 -23.67
C ARG A 316 13.54 10.66 -23.76
N GLU A 317 13.83 10.19 -24.98
CA GLU A 317 14.67 9.00 -25.19
C GLU A 317 16.08 9.20 -24.64
N ALA A 318 16.69 10.37 -24.87
CA ALA A 318 18.01 10.69 -24.33
C ALA A 318 18.03 10.65 -22.80
N MET A 319 17.03 11.24 -22.14
CA MET A 319 16.90 11.20 -20.69
C MET A 319 16.70 9.76 -20.17
N TYR A 320 15.89 8.97 -20.87
CA TYR A 320 15.66 7.57 -20.54
C TYR A 320 16.97 6.76 -20.57
N ARG A 321 17.72 6.84 -21.68
CA ARG A 321 18.97 6.10 -21.89
C ARG A 321 20.15 6.62 -21.07
N ALA A 322 20.02 7.81 -20.49
CA ALA A 322 21.04 8.37 -19.62
C ALA A 322 21.14 7.67 -18.25
N ILE A 323 20.11 6.91 -17.84
CA ILE A 323 20.01 6.35 -16.49
C ILE A 323 20.33 4.85 -16.47
N ASP A 324 21.38 4.48 -15.73
CA ASP A 324 21.75 3.08 -15.46
C ASP A 324 20.94 2.56 -14.26
N VAL A 325 19.75 2.03 -14.56
CA VAL A 325 18.82 1.51 -13.54
C VAL A 325 19.37 0.27 -12.84
N ASP A 326 20.09 -0.61 -13.57
CA ASP A 326 20.69 -1.80 -12.98
C ASP A 326 21.71 -1.45 -11.90
N THR A 327 22.52 -0.41 -12.15
CA THR A 327 23.46 0.10 -11.13
C THR A 327 22.75 0.73 -9.94
N ILE A 328 21.63 1.42 -10.14
CA ILE A 328 20.79 1.94 -9.04
C ILE A 328 20.25 0.78 -8.20
N ILE A 329 19.67 -0.24 -8.84
CA ILE A 329 19.12 -1.42 -8.15
C ILE A 329 20.22 -2.14 -7.36
N LYS A 330 21.36 -2.37 -7.97
CA LYS A 330 22.49 -3.07 -7.34
C LYS A 330 23.05 -2.31 -6.14
N ASN A 331 23.36 -1.01 -6.31
CA ASN A 331 24.18 -0.28 -5.35
C ASN A 331 23.37 0.51 -4.32
N ILE A 332 22.13 0.89 -4.63
CA ILE A 332 21.26 1.67 -3.74
C ILE A 332 20.18 0.79 -3.13
N MET A 333 19.62 -0.13 -3.94
CA MET A 333 18.54 -1.01 -3.49
C MET A 333 19.05 -2.39 -3.05
N ASN A 334 20.38 -2.65 -3.05
CA ASN A 334 20.99 -3.93 -2.68
C ASN A 334 20.35 -5.15 -3.38
N ASN A 335 19.89 -4.99 -4.62
CA ASN A 335 19.11 -5.94 -5.43
C ASN A 335 17.71 -6.25 -4.89
N TYR A 336 17.16 -5.43 -3.97
CA TYR A 336 15.77 -5.54 -3.49
C TYR A 336 14.84 -4.56 -4.22
N ALA A 337 14.93 -4.60 -5.54
CA ALA A 337 14.03 -3.96 -6.48
C ALA A 337 14.11 -4.71 -7.83
N SER A 338 13.10 -4.59 -8.67
CA SER A 338 13.10 -5.15 -10.03
C SER A 338 13.02 -4.05 -11.06
N VAL A 339 13.73 -4.20 -12.18
CA VAL A 339 13.67 -3.24 -13.29
C VAL A 339 12.24 -3.08 -13.76
N MET A 340 11.80 -1.85 -13.94
CA MET A 340 10.51 -1.54 -14.55
C MET A 340 10.70 -1.41 -16.06
N ASN A 341 10.16 -2.38 -16.81
CA ASN A 341 10.26 -2.48 -18.27
C ASN A 341 8.92 -2.22 -18.98
N SER A 342 7.81 -2.30 -18.28
CA SER A 342 6.44 -1.95 -18.70
C SER A 342 5.83 -1.04 -17.65
N TYR A 343 4.87 -0.21 -18.03
CA TYR A 343 4.08 0.58 -17.08
C TYR A 343 2.97 -0.26 -16.42
N ILE A 344 2.71 -1.46 -16.94
CA ILE A 344 1.76 -2.39 -16.36
C ILE A 344 2.55 -3.44 -15.56
N PRO A 345 2.23 -3.71 -14.29
CA PRO A 345 2.90 -4.73 -13.47
C PRO A 345 2.70 -6.15 -14.01
N GLU A 346 3.65 -7.04 -13.75
CA GLU A 346 3.72 -8.39 -14.30
C GLU A 346 2.46 -9.24 -14.10
N ASN A 347 1.74 -9.04 -13.00
CA ASN A 347 0.56 -9.84 -12.71
C ASN A 347 -0.77 -9.18 -13.12
N TYR A 348 -0.69 -8.02 -13.79
CA TYR A 348 -1.88 -7.30 -14.25
C TYR A 348 -2.18 -7.65 -15.70
N ASN A 349 -3.46 -7.66 -16.05
CA ASN A 349 -3.86 -7.82 -17.44
C ASN A 349 -3.29 -6.68 -18.30
N GLY A 350 -2.81 -7.02 -19.48
CA GLY A 350 -2.11 -6.08 -20.37
C GLY A 350 -0.59 -5.99 -20.16
N TYR A 351 -0.02 -6.68 -19.16
CA TYR A 351 1.44 -6.73 -19.00
C TYR A 351 2.11 -7.36 -20.22
N GLN A 352 3.26 -6.82 -20.58
CA GLN A 352 4.14 -7.36 -21.60
C GLN A 352 5.56 -7.52 -21.06
N ASP A 353 6.11 -8.72 -21.18
CA ASP A 353 7.53 -8.96 -20.89
C ASP A 353 8.37 -8.45 -22.05
N VAL A 354 8.96 -7.28 -21.90
CA VAL A 354 9.75 -6.59 -22.91
C VAL A 354 11.10 -6.16 -22.34
N GLU A 355 12.09 -6.07 -23.20
CA GLU A 355 13.40 -5.53 -22.80
C GLU A 355 13.34 -4.00 -22.67
N ARG A 356 13.92 -3.51 -21.57
CA ARG A 356 14.15 -2.07 -21.37
C ARG A 356 15.21 -1.58 -22.38
N PRO A 357 15.01 -0.43 -23.05
CA PRO A 357 16.06 0.23 -23.81
C PRO A 357 17.34 0.40 -22.97
N ALA A 358 18.47 -0.06 -23.50
CA ALA A 358 19.73 -0.10 -22.77
C ALA A 358 20.22 1.30 -22.34
N TYR A 359 20.91 1.36 -21.19
CA TYR A 359 21.71 2.51 -20.79
C TYR A 359 22.78 2.80 -21.85
N ASP A 360 22.74 3.99 -22.43
CA ASP A 360 23.66 4.43 -23.48
C ASP A 360 23.87 5.96 -23.42
N PRO A 361 24.81 6.44 -22.59
CA PRO A 361 25.05 7.86 -22.43
C PRO A 361 25.64 8.53 -23.71
N GLU A 362 26.29 7.79 -24.59
CA GLU A 362 26.80 8.35 -25.84
C GLU A 362 25.64 8.56 -26.85
N LEU A 363 24.72 7.61 -26.95
CA LEU A 363 23.51 7.81 -27.73
C LEU A 363 22.65 8.94 -27.15
N SER A 364 22.57 9.06 -25.82
CA SER A 364 21.89 10.17 -25.15
C SER A 364 22.43 11.53 -25.58
N LYS A 365 23.73 11.73 -25.54
CA LYS A 365 24.37 12.97 -26.00
C LYS A 365 24.08 13.26 -27.47
N LYS A 366 24.14 12.22 -28.32
CA LYS A 366 23.81 12.36 -29.75
C LYS A 366 22.36 12.79 -29.94
N LEU A 367 21.39 12.16 -29.28
CA LEU A 367 19.97 12.49 -29.37
C LEU A 367 19.71 13.92 -28.88
N LEU A 368 20.35 14.37 -27.80
CA LEU A 368 20.29 15.75 -27.35
C LEU A 368 20.83 16.73 -28.40
N ALA A 369 21.97 16.44 -29.02
CA ALA A 369 22.52 17.28 -30.06
C ALA A 369 21.62 17.32 -31.31
N ASP A 370 21.08 16.18 -31.75
CA ASP A 370 20.14 16.06 -32.88
C ASP A 370 18.80 16.80 -32.60
N ALA A 371 18.41 16.93 -31.33
CA ALA A 371 17.26 17.70 -30.89
C ALA A 371 17.56 19.21 -30.74
N GLY A 372 18.81 19.67 -30.92
CA GLY A 372 19.19 21.06 -30.81
C GLY A 372 19.78 21.47 -29.45
N TYR A 373 20.11 20.51 -28.60
CA TYR A 373 20.69 20.73 -27.27
C TYR A 373 22.10 20.09 -27.12
N PRO A 374 23.09 20.44 -27.97
CA PRO A 374 24.43 19.83 -27.94
C PRO A 374 25.18 20.09 -26.62
N ASP A 375 24.86 21.18 -25.93
CA ASP A 375 25.44 21.56 -24.63
C ASP A 375 24.48 21.19 -23.46
N GLY A 376 23.41 20.42 -23.73
CA GLY A 376 22.37 20.09 -22.78
C GLY A 376 21.45 21.26 -22.44
N PHE A 377 20.77 21.14 -21.32
CA PHE A 377 19.86 22.14 -20.76
C PHE A 377 19.78 21.99 -19.24
N GLU A 378 19.03 22.89 -18.59
CA GLU A 378 18.89 22.90 -17.13
C GLU A 378 17.45 22.53 -16.76
N VAL A 379 17.30 21.65 -15.73
CA VAL A 379 16.03 21.25 -15.15
C VAL A 379 16.10 21.25 -13.62
N THR A 380 14.95 21.39 -12.97
CA THR A 380 14.80 21.07 -11.55
C THR A 380 14.18 19.68 -11.43
N LEU A 381 14.85 18.79 -10.69
CA LEU A 381 14.31 17.48 -10.30
C LEU A 381 13.77 17.58 -8.87
N ASP A 382 12.46 17.48 -8.73
CA ASP A 382 11.78 17.45 -7.44
C ASP A 382 11.56 15.99 -7.01
N ALA A 383 11.89 15.67 -5.75
CA ALA A 383 11.70 14.34 -5.20
C ALA A 383 11.41 14.37 -3.69
N PRO A 384 10.70 13.38 -3.14
CA PRO A 384 10.60 13.20 -1.70
C PRO A 384 11.91 12.67 -1.12
N ASN A 385 12.08 12.74 0.20
CA ASN A 385 13.23 12.19 0.92
C ASN A 385 12.83 11.33 2.13
N ASP A 386 11.54 11.04 2.29
CA ASP A 386 10.97 10.26 3.40
C ASP A 386 9.72 9.46 3.01
N ARG A 387 9.59 9.10 1.71
CA ARG A 387 8.39 8.43 1.18
C ARG A 387 8.67 7.03 0.62
N TYR A 388 9.69 6.89 -0.20
CA TYR A 388 10.06 5.67 -0.89
C TYR A 388 11.39 5.12 -0.38
N VAL A 389 11.65 3.84 -0.64
CA VAL A 389 12.91 3.21 -0.21
C VAL A 389 14.09 3.92 -0.89
N ASN A 390 14.95 4.54 -0.09
CA ASN A 390 16.14 5.25 -0.55
C ASN A 390 15.90 6.40 -1.58
N ASP A 391 14.73 7.00 -1.59
CA ASP A 391 14.29 8.00 -2.56
C ASP A 391 15.30 9.14 -2.77
N GLY A 392 15.80 9.76 -1.73
CA GLY A 392 16.81 10.81 -1.83
C GLY A 392 18.10 10.35 -2.50
N ASN A 393 18.56 9.11 -2.23
CA ASN A 393 19.77 8.56 -2.85
C ASN A 393 19.54 8.23 -4.34
N ILE A 394 18.35 7.74 -4.68
CA ILE A 394 17.98 7.45 -6.07
C ILE A 394 17.89 8.74 -6.85
N ALA A 395 17.24 9.78 -6.33
CA ALA A 395 17.15 11.09 -6.98
C ALA A 395 18.53 11.73 -7.20
N GLN A 396 19.46 11.60 -6.24
CA GLN A 396 20.86 12.03 -6.40
C GLN A 396 21.59 11.26 -7.52
N ALA A 397 21.39 9.94 -7.59
CA ALA A 397 21.98 9.12 -8.63
C ALA A 397 21.45 9.52 -10.02
N VAL A 398 20.13 9.71 -10.16
CA VAL A 398 19.48 10.18 -11.39
C VAL A 398 20.04 11.54 -11.83
N ALA A 399 20.16 12.50 -10.91
CA ALA A 399 20.77 13.80 -11.20
C ALA A 399 22.19 13.63 -11.73
N GLY A 400 23.02 12.78 -11.09
CA GLY A 400 24.39 12.51 -11.55
C GLY A 400 24.47 11.82 -12.91
N TYR A 401 23.48 10.99 -13.27
CA TYR A 401 23.39 10.41 -14.61
C TYR A 401 23.04 11.45 -15.67
N PHE A 402 22.12 12.35 -15.41
CA PHE A 402 21.77 13.45 -16.30
C PHE A 402 22.95 14.41 -16.54
N GLU A 403 23.70 14.73 -15.49
CA GLU A 403 24.90 15.58 -15.61
C GLU A 403 25.95 14.98 -16.53
N LYS A 404 26.15 13.66 -16.58
CA LYS A 404 27.07 12.98 -17.48
C LYS A 404 26.77 13.18 -18.97
N VAL A 405 25.51 13.47 -19.29
CA VAL A 405 25.05 13.71 -20.67
C VAL A 405 24.81 15.20 -20.97
N GLY A 406 25.16 16.11 -20.03
CA GLY A 406 25.08 17.56 -20.21
C GLY A 406 23.80 18.20 -19.69
N ILE A 407 22.87 17.44 -19.14
CA ILE A 407 21.66 17.99 -18.52
C ILE A 407 22.00 18.42 -17.09
N LYS A 408 21.94 19.72 -16.81
CA LYS A 408 22.20 20.27 -15.47
C LYS A 408 20.96 20.09 -14.61
N VAL A 409 21.15 19.53 -13.41
CA VAL A 409 20.05 19.24 -12.50
C VAL A 409 20.13 20.04 -11.22
N ASN A 410 19.10 20.86 -10.97
CA ASN A 410 18.84 21.44 -9.65
C ASN A 410 18.02 20.44 -8.85
N LEU A 411 18.66 19.67 -7.98
CA LEU A 411 17.97 18.66 -7.17
C LEU A 411 17.28 19.33 -5.98
N ASN A 412 15.95 19.15 -5.87
CA ASN A 412 15.13 19.67 -4.79
C ASN A 412 14.46 18.51 -4.03
N LEU A 413 15.04 18.15 -2.88
CA LEU A 413 14.52 17.11 -1.99
C LEU A 413 13.64 17.74 -0.92
N MET A 414 12.45 17.17 -0.69
CA MET A 414 11.50 17.69 0.27
C MET A 414 10.75 16.58 1.02
N PRO A 415 10.26 16.85 2.26
CA PRO A 415 9.41 15.92 2.98
C PRO A 415 8.14 15.58 2.18
N LYS A 416 7.64 14.34 2.30
CA LYS A 416 6.49 13.81 1.55
C LYS A 416 5.25 14.72 1.60
N ALA A 417 4.93 15.31 2.75
CA ALA A 417 3.76 16.18 2.88
C ALA A 417 3.86 17.44 1.99
N ASN A 418 5.06 18.03 1.92
CA ASN A 418 5.33 19.17 1.04
C ASN A 418 5.35 18.73 -0.43
N PHE A 419 5.99 17.59 -0.71
CA PHE A 419 6.10 17.03 -2.06
C PHE A 419 4.73 16.79 -2.69
N PHE A 420 3.83 16.05 -2.03
CA PHE A 420 2.51 15.78 -2.59
C PHE A 420 1.63 17.03 -2.71
N SER A 421 1.79 18.02 -1.85
CA SER A 421 1.13 19.32 -2.00
C SER A 421 1.68 20.10 -3.21
N TYR A 422 2.95 19.91 -3.55
CA TYR A 422 3.65 20.60 -4.63
C TYR A 422 3.31 20.03 -6.02
N ILE A 423 3.07 18.70 -6.10
CA ILE A 423 2.88 17.96 -7.35
C ILE A 423 1.42 17.53 -7.61
N LYS A 424 0.43 18.22 -7.03
CA LYS A 424 -0.99 17.93 -7.33
C LYS A 424 -1.24 18.01 -8.83
N PRO A 425 -1.90 17.04 -9.49
CA PRO A 425 -2.02 17.02 -10.95
C PRO A 425 -2.57 18.31 -11.55
N ALA A 426 -3.66 18.85 -10.96
CA ALA A 426 -4.27 20.10 -11.42
C ALA A 426 -3.39 21.37 -11.25
N GLU A 427 -2.45 21.34 -10.28
CA GLU A 427 -1.62 22.47 -9.87
C GLU A 427 -0.15 22.11 -9.80
N ASN A 428 0.29 21.16 -10.63
CA ASN A 428 1.68 20.68 -10.60
C ASN A 428 2.68 21.83 -10.81
N LYS A 429 3.61 21.98 -9.85
CA LYS A 429 4.65 23.01 -9.83
C LYS A 429 6.03 22.45 -10.20
N SER A 430 6.10 21.20 -10.61
CA SER A 430 7.35 20.51 -10.96
C SER A 430 7.45 20.31 -12.46
N MET A 431 8.62 20.64 -13.03
CA MET A 431 8.89 20.36 -14.44
C MET A 431 9.41 18.94 -14.67
N LEU A 432 10.06 18.36 -13.67
CA LEU A 432 10.56 16.98 -13.65
C LEU A 432 10.50 16.50 -12.21
N LEU A 433 9.86 15.39 -11.97
CA LEU A 433 9.72 14.83 -10.64
C LEU A 433 10.00 13.33 -10.61
N MET A 434 10.53 12.85 -9.48
CA MET A 434 10.61 11.44 -9.17
C MET A 434 9.49 11.10 -8.18
N THR A 435 8.64 10.18 -8.56
CA THR A 435 7.51 9.76 -7.73
C THR A 435 7.30 8.25 -7.83
N GLY A 436 6.43 7.72 -7.02
CA GLY A 436 5.97 6.35 -7.13
C GLY A 436 4.47 6.30 -6.98
N TRP A 437 3.90 5.28 -7.59
CA TRP A 437 2.50 4.94 -7.46
C TRP A 437 2.33 3.42 -7.29
N SER A 438 1.19 2.99 -6.83
CA SER A 438 0.86 1.59 -6.64
C SER A 438 -0.65 1.48 -6.72
N ASP A 439 -1.12 0.83 -7.75
CA ASP A 439 -2.52 0.42 -7.84
C ASP A 439 -2.70 -0.93 -7.11
N SER A 440 -3.76 -1.06 -6.34
CA SER A 440 -4.10 -2.29 -5.61
C SER A 440 -5.35 -2.99 -6.18
N SER A 441 -5.90 -2.46 -7.27
CA SER A 441 -7.11 -3.02 -7.89
C SER A 441 -6.87 -4.38 -8.57
N GLY A 442 -5.63 -4.73 -8.89
CA GLY A 442 -5.30 -5.90 -9.68
C GLY A 442 -5.66 -5.77 -11.16
N GLU A 443 -6.00 -4.56 -11.64
CA GLU A 443 -6.55 -4.32 -12.97
C GLU A 443 -5.69 -3.31 -13.75
N GLY A 444 -5.10 -3.78 -14.86
CA GLY A 444 -4.25 -2.94 -15.70
C GLY A 444 -4.97 -1.76 -16.33
N LEU A 445 -6.29 -1.85 -16.53
CA LEU A 445 -7.09 -0.75 -17.09
C LEU A 445 -7.13 0.46 -16.17
N THR A 446 -7.32 0.25 -14.87
CA THR A 446 -7.30 1.33 -13.87
C THR A 446 -5.96 2.05 -13.90
N LEU A 447 -4.87 1.28 -13.88
CA LEU A 447 -3.52 1.82 -13.94
C LEU A 447 -3.28 2.61 -15.25
N ALA A 448 -3.66 2.05 -16.40
CA ALA A 448 -3.48 2.69 -17.70
C ALA A 448 -4.30 3.99 -17.81
N ASN A 449 -5.53 4.01 -17.32
CA ASN A 449 -6.36 5.21 -17.27
C ASN A 449 -5.76 6.29 -16.37
N ASP A 450 -5.20 5.92 -15.23
CA ASP A 450 -4.63 6.88 -14.29
C ASP A 450 -3.28 7.44 -14.72
N LEU A 451 -2.44 6.60 -15.32
CA LEU A 451 -1.07 6.97 -15.65
C LEU A 451 -0.89 7.40 -17.11
N LEU A 452 -1.47 6.67 -18.07
CA LEU A 452 -1.18 6.84 -19.50
C LEU A 452 -2.20 7.73 -20.24
N HIS A 453 -3.44 7.81 -19.74
CA HIS A 453 -4.47 8.66 -20.36
C HIS A 453 -4.12 10.15 -20.22
N THR A 454 -4.45 10.95 -21.22
CA THR A 454 -4.41 12.42 -21.12
C THR A 454 -5.23 12.87 -19.91
N TYR A 455 -4.63 13.77 -19.08
CA TYR A 455 -5.29 14.28 -17.88
C TYR A 455 -6.61 14.99 -18.20
N ASP A 456 -7.70 14.50 -17.64
CA ASP A 456 -9.04 15.07 -17.73
C ASP A 456 -9.77 14.87 -16.40
N LEU A 457 -9.85 15.94 -15.60
CA LEU A 457 -10.44 15.91 -14.26
C LEU A 457 -11.96 15.63 -14.31
N GLU A 458 -12.66 16.09 -15.35
CA GLU A 458 -14.11 15.91 -15.47
C GLU A 458 -14.46 14.45 -15.74
N LYS A 459 -13.58 13.74 -16.45
CA LYS A 459 -13.73 12.31 -16.72
C LYS A 459 -13.07 11.42 -15.66
N GLY A 460 -12.27 12.00 -14.76
CA GLY A 460 -11.55 11.25 -13.74
C GLY A 460 -10.42 10.37 -14.27
N VAL A 461 -9.80 10.73 -15.40
CA VAL A 461 -8.69 10.00 -16.02
C VAL A 461 -7.40 10.82 -16.00
N GLY A 462 -6.25 10.15 -16.11
CA GLY A 462 -4.94 10.79 -16.01
C GLY A 462 -4.64 11.33 -14.60
N THR A 463 -5.27 10.76 -13.57
CA THR A 463 -5.25 11.30 -12.20
C THR A 463 -3.86 11.31 -11.56
N VAL A 464 -2.93 10.47 -12.03
CA VAL A 464 -1.52 10.45 -11.62
C VAL A 464 -0.56 10.92 -12.72
N ASN A 465 -1.08 11.31 -13.88
CA ASN A 465 -0.33 11.91 -14.99
C ASN A 465 0.04 13.38 -14.70
N ARG A 466 0.97 13.58 -13.78
CA ARG A 466 1.39 14.92 -13.29
C ARG A 466 2.18 15.72 -14.31
N GLY A 467 2.82 15.06 -15.29
CA GLY A 467 3.57 15.68 -16.39
C GLY A 467 2.72 16.11 -17.57
N HIS A 468 1.41 15.87 -17.51
CA HIS A 468 0.48 16.15 -18.60
C HIS A 468 0.91 15.51 -19.94
N TYR A 469 1.48 14.30 -19.86
CA TYR A 469 1.70 13.48 -21.05
C TYR A 469 0.36 13.30 -21.79
N SER A 470 0.37 13.42 -23.10
CA SER A 470 -0.85 13.32 -23.90
C SER A 470 -0.56 12.66 -25.24
N ASN A 471 -1.29 11.58 -25.50
CA ASN A 471 -1.26 10.88 -26.78
C ASN A 471 -2.69 10.44 -27.13
N THR A 472 -3.25 11.06 -28.18
CA THR A 472 -4.64 10.81 -28.59
C THR A 472 -4.89 9.40 -29.11
N GLU A 473 -3.86 8.68 -29.55
CA GLU A 473 -3.97 7.28 -29.94
C GLU A 473 -4.15 6.38 -28.71
N ILE A 474 -3.38 6.61 -27.65
CA ILE A 474 -3.57 5.97 -26.35
C ILE A 474 -4.97 6.21 -25.81
N ASP A 475 -5.43 7.49 -25.80
CA ASP A 475 -6.77 7.85 -25.33
C ASP A 475 -7.87 7.09 -26.08
N ALA A 476 -7.73 6.95 -27.42
CA ALA A 476 -8.68 6.23 -28.25
C ALA A 476 -8.66 4.71 -28.00
N ILE A 477 -7.51 4.13 -27.68
CA ILE A 477 -7.37 2.71 -27.34
C ILE A 477 -7.98 2.45 -25.96
N LEU A 478 -7.66 3.29 -24.95
CA LEU A 478 -8.20 3.16 -23.61
C LEU A 478 -9.73 3.36 -23.57
N ALA A 479 -10.28 4.22 -24.45
CA ALA A 479 -11.72 4.35 -24.60
C ALA A 479 -12.39 3.04 -25.06
N LYS A 480 -11.72 2.22 -25.88
CA LYS A 480 -12.23 0.87 -26.25
C LYS A 480 -12.09 -0.09 -25.07
N ALA A 481 -10.95 -0.06 -24.38
CA ALA A 481 -10.72 -0.93 -23.22
C ALA A 481 -11.76 -0.69 -22.11
N ASN A 482 -12.16 0.57 -21.90
CA ASN A 482 -13.13 0.98 -20.88
C ASN A 482 -14.53 0.38 -21.07
N VAL A 483 -14.86 -0.10 -22.27
CA VAL A 483 -16.18 -0.70 -22.58
C VAL A 483 -16.08 -2.16 -23.02
N GLU A 484 -14.90 -2.79 -22.89
CA GLU A 484 -14.67 -4.18 -23.29
C GLU A 484 -14.80 -5.12 -22.08
N LEU A 485 -15.83 -5.99 -22.09
CA LEU A 485 -16.07 -6.99 -21.04
C LEU A 485 -15.19 -8.23 -21.18
N ASP A 486 -14.78 -8.57 -22.42
CA ASP A 486 -13.85 -9.67 -22.64
C ASP A 486 -12.47 -9.30 -22.09
N ALA A 487 -12.04 -9.99 -21.04
CA ALA A 487 -10.80 -9.68 -20.33
C ALA A 487 -9.54 -9.82 -21.22
N ASP A 488 -9.53 -10.78 -22.15
CA ASP A 488 -8.38 -11.01 -23.04
C ASP A 488 -8.26 -9.86 -24.06
N LYS A 489 -9.37 -9.45 -24.67
CA LYS A 489 -9.36 -8.28 -25.58
C LYS A 489 -9.05 -6.98 -24.85
N ARG A 490 -9.54 -6.83 -23.62
CA ARG A 490 -9.21 -5.66 -22.79
C ARG A 490 -7.71 -5.64 -22.52
N ALA A 491 -7.11 -6.78 -22.17
CA ALA A 491 -5.67 -6.91 -21.99
C ALA A 491 -4.88 -6.54 -23.25
N GLU A 492 -5.36 -6.93 -24.46
CA GLU A 492 -4.73 -6.53 -25.72
C GLU A 492 -4.72 -5.00 -25.90
N TYR A 493 -5.83 -4.30 -25.61
CA TYR A 493 -5.88 -2.84 -25.68
C TYR A 493 -4.95 -2.17 -24.68
N ILE A 494 -4.90 -2.67 -23.45
CA ILE A 494 -3.99 -2.14 -22.40
C ILE A 494 -2.53 -2.32 -22.85
N ALA A 495 -2.17 -3.50 -23.36
CA ALA A 495 -0.84 -3.81 -23.87
C ALA A 495 -0.43 -2.91 -25.05
N GLU A 496 -1.38 -2.61 -25.95
CA GLU A 496 -1.15 -1.69 -27.07
C GLU A 496 -0.90 -0.24 -26.56
N ALA A 497 -1.69 0.24 -25.61
CA ALA A 497 -1.52 1.54 -25.00
C ALA A 497 -0.15 1.66 -24.27
N ASP A 498 0.23 0.65 -23.47
CA ASP A 498 1.53 0.57 -22.82
C ASP A 498 2.69 0.61 -23.82
N LYS A 499 2.59 -0.16 -24.91
CA LYS A 499 3.60 -0.17 -25.98
C LYS A 499 3.82 1.21 -26.58
N ILE A 500 2.72 1.90 -26.96
CA ILE A 500 2.82 3.24 -27.55
C ILE A 500 3.45 4.22 -26.55
N ALA A 501 3.05 4.17 -25.28
CA ALA A 501 3.62 5.04 -24.25
C ALA A 501 5.12 4.79 -24.03
N ARG A 502 5.57 3.53 -24.09
CA ARG A 502 7.00 3.16 -24.00
C ARG A 502 7.80 3.62 -25.21
N GLU A 503 7.27 3.46 -26.43
CA GLU A 503 7.89 3.89 -27.69
C GLU A 503 7.97 5.43 -27.79
N ASP A 504 7.02 6.13 -27.17
CA ASP A 504 7.01 7.61 -27.09
C ASP A 504 7.81 8.15 -25.88
N PHE A 505 8.37 7.25 -25.04
CA PHE A 505 9.08 7.62 -23.82
C PHE A 505 8.26 8.60 -22.94
N GLY A 506 6.99 8.32 -22.77
CA GLY A 506 6.04 9.18 -22.04
C GLY A 506 6.43 9.42 -20.59
N TYR A 507 7.10 8.46 -19.99
CA TYR A 507 7.69 8.47 -18.64
C TYR A 507 9.04 7.80 -18.65
N ILE A 508 9.83 7.96 -17.59
CA ILE A 508 11.06 7.18 -17.39
C ILE A 508 10.84 6.22 -16.21
N PRO A 509 10.47 4.97 -16.48
CA PRO A 509 10.33 3.96 -15.45
C PRO A 509 11.70 3.64 -14.86
N LEU A 510 11.80 3.49 -13.55
CA LEU A 510 13.01 3.08 -12.87
C LEU A 510 12.89 1.63 -12.39
N HIS A 511 12.13 1.39 -11.33
CA HIS A 511 12.03 0.06 -10.75
C HIS A 511 10.71 -0.14 -10.00
N PHE A 512 10.36 -1.41 -9.78
CA PHE A 512 9.39 -1.81 -8.76
C PHE A 512 10.12 -2.01 -7.43
N GLU A 513 9.61 -1.43 -6.34
CA GLU A 513 10.09 -1.74 -4.99
C GLU A 513 9.75 -3.17 -4.62
N HIS A 514 10.61 -3.84 -3.86
CA HIS A 514 10.25 -5.10 -3.23
C HIS A 514 9.67 -4.85 -1.85
N ASP A 515 8.56 -5.52 -1.55
CA ASP A 515 8.05 -5.63 -0.20
C ASP A 515 8.96 -6.55 0.62
N THR A 516 9.24 -6.17 1.84
CA THR A 516 10.20 -6.85 2.72
C THR A 516 9.59 -7.18 4.06
N TYR A 517 9.68 -8.43 4.47
CA TYR A 517 9.10 -8.97 5.71
C TYR A 517 10.18 -9.71 6.48
N ALA A 518 10.33 -9.43 7.77
CA ALA A 518 11.10 -10.32 8.64
C ALA A 518 10.14 -11.19 9.45
N VAL A 519 10.40 -12.47 9.49
CA VAL A 519 9.54 -13.47 10.12
C VAL A 519 10.36 -14.40 11.02
N LYS A 520 9.77 -14.86 12.13
CA LYS A 520 10.35 -15.96 12.89
C LYS A 520 10.27 -17.26 12.11
N ASP A 521 11.33 -18.07 12.16
CA ASP A 521 11.38 -19.37 11.47
C ASP A 521 10.32 -20.36 11.95
N THR A 522 9.63 -20.06 13.04
CA THR A 522 8.55 -20.89 13.62
C THR A 522 7.19 -20.67 12.95
N ILE A 523 7.07 -19.72 12.03
CA ILE A 523 5.81 -19.44 11.32
C ILE A 523 5.94 -19.69 9.82
N ASN A 524 4.83 -20.05 9.18
CA ASN A 524 4.66 -20.03 7.74
C ASN A 524 3.94 -18.72 7.39
N PHE A 525 4.51 -17.97 6.49
CA PHE A 525 3.93 -16.73 5.95
C PHE A 525 4.24 -16.65 4.45
N THR A 526 3.21 -16.34 3.67
CA THR A 526 3.34 -16.07 2.24
C THR A 526 2.86 -14.65 1.99
N PRO A 527 3.73 -13.76 1.48
CA PRO A 527 3.33 -12.40 1.13
C PRO A 527 2.23 -12.38 0.07
N ARG A 528 1.38 -11.35 0.12
CA ARG A 528 0.39 -11.03 -0.90
C ARG A 528 0.90 -9.90 -1.79
N MET A 529 0.44 -9.89 -3.05
CA MET A 529 0.84 -8.91 -4.05
C MET A 529 0.51 -7.47 -3.64
N ASN A 530 -0.62 -7.27 -2.94
CA ASN A 530 -1.04 -5.95 -2.43
C ASN A 530 -0.36 -5.54 -1.12
N ASN A 531 0.65 -6.29 -0.66
CA ASN A 531 1.40 -6.18 0.60
C ASN A 531 0.56 -6.24 1.90
N TYR A 532 -0.70 -6.65 1.83
CA TYR A 532 -1.51 -6.84 3.03
C TYR A 532 -1.09 -8.08 3.80
N ILE A 533 -1.10 -7.98 5.12
CA ILE A 533 -0.92 -9.13 6.00
C ILE A 533 -2.31 -9.58 6.44
N GLU A 534 -2.66 -10.79 6.03
CA GLU A 534 -3.88 -11.47 6.42
C GLU A 534 -3.53 -12.53 7.47
N ALA A 535 -3.80 -12.23 8.73
CA ALA A 535 -3.40 -13.09 9.86
C ALA A 535 -3.96 -14.51 9.77
N TRP A 536 -5.09 -14.70 9.09
CA TRP A 536 -5.70 -16.03 8.88
C TRP A 536 -4.92 -16.93 7.91
N THR A 537 -4.02 -16.37 7.11
CA THR A 537 -3.14 -17.14 6.21
C THR A 537 -1.84 -17.58 6.88
N ILE A 538 -1.56 -17.07 8.09
CA ILE A 538 -0.36 -17.39 8.86
C ILE A 538 -0.61 -18.66 9.70
N SER A 539 0.39 -19.53 9.77
CA SER A 539 0.33 -20.71 10.63
C SER A 539 1.66 -20.96 11.34
N PHE A 540 1.63 -21.67 12.46
CA PHE A 540 2.84 -22.18 13.10
C PHE A 540 3.33 -23.45 12.39
N LYS A 541 4.67 -23.62 12.31
CA LYS A 541 5.31 -24.82 11.77
C LYS A 541 5.23 -25.99 12.74
#